data_661064173d1bcad2780eb4cb602ae151
#
_entry.id   661064173d1bcad2780eb4cb602ae151
#
_cell.length_a   1.000
_cell.length_b   1.000
_cell.length_c   1.000
_cell.angle_alpha   90.00
_cell.angle_beta   90.00
_cell.angle_gamma   90.00
#
_symmetry.space_group_name_H-M   'P 1'
#
loop_
_entity.id
_entity.type
_entity.pdbx_description
1 polymer ?
#
loop_
_entity_poly.entity_id
_entity_poly.type
_entity_poly.pdbx_seq_one_letter_code
_entity_poly.pdbx_strand_id
1 'polypeptide(L)'
;MKDYTLEKRKYVIGAAAIVIVLIYVFRLFDLQIMTDDYKKNADSNAFLNKIQYPSRGAIYDRNGKLLVFNQPAYDITFVPREVTQLDTLDLCSALNITREQFDKRMKDVKNRWMNPGYSKYTHQVFMTQLSAEECGVFQEKLFKFPGFYIQRRTIRQYTYNSAGHLLGDIGEVSKKDIENDDYYIRGDYIGKQGIEKSYEKYLRGEKGVEILLRDAHGRIQGHYMDGQLDRSSVPGKNLTL
;
A
#
# COMPACT_ATOMS: atom_id res chain seq x y z
N MET A 1 -52.32 54.55 -21.61
CA MET A 1 -51.05 54.65 -20.85
C MET A 1 -50.18 53.52 -21.28
N LYS A 2 -49.12 53.76 -22.04
CA LYS A 2 -48.16 52.68 -22.40
C LYS A 2 -47.37 52.35 -21.15
N ASP A 3 -47.38 51.06 -20.76
CA ASP A 3 -46.65 50.54 -19.58
C ASP A 3 -45.14 50.57 -19.80
N TYR A 4 -44.52 51.73 -19.77
CA TYR A 4 -43.08 51.91 -19.87
C TYR A 4 -42.28 51.18 -18.74
N THR A 5 -42.95 50.85 -17.69
CA THR A 5 -42.32 50.09 -16.57
C THR A 5 -42.06 48.62 -16.87
N LEU A 6 -42.88 47.96 -17.69
CA LEU A 6 -42.73 46.57 -18.07
C LEU A 6 -41.62 46.34 -19.12
N GLU A 7 -41.45 47.32 -20.03
CA GLU A 7 -40.39 47.26 -21.04
C GLU A 7 -38.98 47.38 -20.42
N LYS A 8 -38.80 48.17 -19.38
CA LYS A 8 -37.52 48.30 -18.68
C LYS A 8 -37.21 47.04 -17.85
N ARG A 9 -38.22 46.38 -17.29
CA ARG A 9 -38.02 45.13 -16.50
C ARG A 9 -37.49 43.98 -17.32
N LYS A 10 -37.86 43.85 -18.62
CA LYS A 10 -37.33 42.79 -19.49
C LYS A 10 -35.81 42.91 -19.67
N TYR A 11 -35.27 44.10 -19.77
CA TYR A 11 -33.83 44.33 -19.89
C TYR A 11 -33.09 44.04 -18.59
N VAL A 12 -33.69 44.34 -17.44
CA VAL A 12 -33.12 44.04 -16.13
C VAL A 12 -33.06 42.52 -15.91
N ILE A 13 -34.15 41.82 -16.25
CA ILE A 13 -34.18 40.33 -16.15
C ILE A 13 -33.18 39.71 -17.13
N GLY A 14 -33.11 40.21 -18.37
CA GLY A 14 -32.14 39.78 -19.35
C GLY A 14 -30.68 39.97 -18.89
N ALA A 15 -30.39 41.17 -18.36
CA ALA A 15 -29.06 41.44 -17.80
C ALA A 15 -28.71 40.53 -16.61
N ALA A 16 -29.66 40.31 -15.69
CA ALA A 16 -29.47 39.39 -14.59
C ALA A 16 -29.20 37.93 -15.06
N ALA A 17 -29.95 37.49 -16.07
CA ALA A 17 -29.72 36.17 -16.66
C ALA A 17 -28.32 36.02 -17.29
N ILE A 18 -27.89 37.06 -18.04
CA ILE A 18 -26.54 37.08 -18.63
C ILE A 18 -25.46 37.05 -17.55
N VAL A 19 -25.59 37.80 -16.47
CA VAL A 19 -24.64 37.80 -15.35
C VAL A 19 -24.55 36.39 -14.71
N ILE A 20 -25.69 35.77 -14.50
CA ILE A 20 -25.71 34.40 -13.96
C ILE A 20 -24.98 33.43 -14.90
N VAL A 21 -25.25 33.50 -16.19
CA VAL A 21 -24.55 32.65 -17.19
C VAL A 21 -23.05 32.89 -17.18
N LEU A 22 -22.61 34.16 -17.13
CA LEU A 22 -21.19 34.49 -17.06
C LEU A 22 -20.52 33.94 -15.80
N ILE A 23 -21.19 34.01 -14.65
CA ILE A 23 -20.70 33.42 -13.40
C ILE A 23 -20.53 31.89 -13.54
N TYR A 24 -21.51 31.21 -14.16
CA TYR A 24 -21.42 29.76 -14.41
C TYR A 24 -20.28 29.41 -15.37
N VAL A 25 -20.15 30.15 -16.47
CA VAL A 25 -19.06 29.95 -17.45
C VAL A 25 -17.70 30.16 -16.79
N PHE A 26 -17.54 31.21 -16.01
CA PHE A 26 -16.31 31.47 -15.28
C PHE A 26 -16.00 30.34 -14.26
N ARG A 27 -17.02 29.90 -13.55
CA ARG A 27 -16.87 28.80 -12.58
C ARG A 27 -16.55 27.45 -13.22
N LEU A 28 -17.14 27.16 -14.38
CA LEU A 28 -16.81 25.99 -15.18
C LEU A 28 -15.38 26.03 -15.71
N PHE A 29 -14.97 27.22 -16.19
CA PHE A 29 -13.58 27.41 -16.63
C PHE A 29 -12.57 27.19 -15.50
N ASP A 30 -12.81 27.74 -14.32
CA ASP A 30 -12.00 27.54 -13.13
C ASP A 30 -11.90 26.05 -12.76
N LEU A 31 -13.04 25.37 -12.69
CA LEU A 31 -13.13 23.95 -12.35
C LEU A 31 -12.47 23.01 -13.38
N GLN A 32 -12.56 23.34 -14.67
CA GLN A 32 -12.10 22.42 -15.74
C GLN A 32 -10.66 22.69 -16.17
N ILE A 33 -10.19 23.92 -16.08
CA ILE A 33 -8.89 24.33 -16.64
C ILE A 33 -7.89 24.71 -15.55
N MET A 34 -8.34 25.38 -14.48
CA MET A 34 -7.44 25.86 -13.43
C MET A 34 -7.27 24.87 -12.27
N THR A 35 -8.21 23.95 -12.06
CA THR A 35 -8.18 23.04 -10.92
C THR A 35 -7.79 21.62 -11.37
N ASP A 36 -6.53 21.24 -11.16
CA ASP A 36 -6.02 19.91 -11.47
C ASP A 36 -6.44 18.83 -10.44
N ASP A 37 -7.04 19.22 -9.32
CA ASP A 37 -7.36 18.29 -8.24
C ASP A 37 -8.41 17.24 -8.64
N TYR A 38 -9.37 17.61 -9.46
CA TYR A 38 -10.37 16.67 -9.97
C TYR A 38 -9.77 15.66 -10.92
N LYS A 39 -8.81 16.06 -11.75
CA LYS A 39 -8.08 15.17 -12.64
C LYS A 39 -7.22 14.21 -11.84
N LYS A 40 -6.44 14.70 -10.86
CA LYS A 40 -5.65 13.86 -9.95
C LYS A 40 -6.51 12.86 -9.18
N ASN A 41 -7.68 13.28 -8.70
CA ASN A 41 -8.60 12.40 -8.00
C ASN A 41 -9.22 11.36 -8.95
N ALA A 42 -9.58 11.74 -10.18
CA ALA A 42 -10.05 10.79 -11.18
C ALA A 42 -8.98 9.77 -11.55
N ASP A 43 -7.74 10.21 -11.76
CA ASP A 43 -6.60 9.34 -12.06
C ASP A 43 -6.29 8.42 -10.87
N SER A 44 -6.30 8.92 -9.63
CA SER A 44 -6.07 8.10 -8.43
C SER A 44 -7.18 7.08 -8.17
N ASN A 45 -8.40 7.33 -8.63
CA ASN A 45 -9.50 6.38 -8.54
C ASN A 45 -9.46 5.33 -9.67
N ALA A 46 -9.01 5.73 -10.86
CA ALA A 46 -8.90 4.85 -12.02
C ALA A 46 -7.65 3.97 -11.99
N PHE A 47 -6.56 4.46 -11.39
CA PHE A 47 -5.27 3.77 -11.37
C PHE A 47 -4.89 3.32 -9.97
N LEU A 48 -4.38 2.10 -9.87
CA LEU A 48 -3.73 1.57 -8.68
C LEU A 48 -2.24 1.39 -8.96
N ASN A 49 -1.41 2.22 -8.37
CA ASN A 49 0.03 2.02 -8.38
C ASN A 49 0.40 0.95 -7.35
N LYS A 50 0.68 -0.26 -7.82
CA LYS A 50 1.12 -1.36 -6.98
C LYS A 50 2.63 -1.41 -6.97
N ILE A 51 3.22 -1.18 -5.81
CA ILE A 51 4.67 -1.20 -5.63
C ILE A 51 5.16 -2.64 -5.66
N GLN A 52 6.14 -2.91 -6.53
CA GLN A 52 6.91 -4.15 -6.54
C GLN A 52 8.16 -3.98 -5.70
N TYR A 53 8.24 -4.72 -4.60
CA TYR A 53 9.42 -4.68 -3.74
C TYR A 53 10.56 -5.52 -4.32
N PRO A 54 11.77 -4.96 -4.40
CA PRO A 54 12.95 -5.71 -4.81
C PRO A 54 13.35 -6.72 -3.74
N SER A 55 14.03 -7.78 -4.15
CA SER A 55 14.72 -8.64 -3.22
C SER A 55 15.99 -7.94 -2.71
N ARG A 56 16.18 -7.92 -1.39
CA ARG A 56 17.37 -7.33 -0.77
C ARG A 56 18.60 -8.19 -1.07
N GLY A 57 19.76 -7.60 -1.32
CA GLY A 57 21.00 -8.31 -1.60
C GLY A 57 21.41 -9.24 -0.45
N ALA A 58 22.00 -10.39 -0.77
CA ALA A 58 22.57 -11.31 0.19
C ALA A 58 23.96 -10.87 0.66
N ILE A 59 24.39 -11.31 1.84
CA ILE A 59 25.72 -11.03 2.39
C ILE A 59 26.48 -12.36 2.53
N TYR A 60 27.67 -12.41 1.94
CA TYR A 60 28.56 -13.56 1.94
C TYR A 60 29.83 -13.24 2.72
N ASP A 61 30.50 -14.26 3.22
CA ASP A 61 31.87 -14.13 3.70
C ASP A 61 32.87 -14.17 2.53
N ARG A 62 34.16 -13.93 2.80
CA ARG A 62 35.23 -14.00 1.79
C ARG A 62 35.39 -15.38 1.13
N ASN A 63 34.88 -16.44 1.73
CA ASN A 63 34.92 -17.79 1.20
C ASN A 63 33.63 -18.16 0.44
N GLY A 64 32.75 -17.21 0.22
CA GLY A 64 31.46 -17.40 -0.46
C GLY A 64 30.39 -18.08 0.39
N LYS A 65 30.59 -18.20 1.71
CA LYS A 65 29.54 -18.74 2.61
C LYS A 65 28.47 -17.68 2.85
N LEU A 66 27.21 -18.10 2.78
CA LEU A 66 26.06 -17.27 2.98
C LEU A 66 25.90 -16.89 4.46
N LEU A 67 25.99 -15.62 4.78
CA LEU A 67 25.84 -15.09 6.14
C LEU A 67 24.43 -14.57 6.39
N VAL A 68 23.90 -13.79 5.46
CA VAL A 68 22.59 -13.16 5.58
C VAL A 68 21.84 -13.27 4.25
N PHE A 69 20.62 -13.76 4.30
CA PHE A 69 19.80 -13.98 3.12
C PHE A 69 18.32 -13.66 3.35
N ASN A 70 17.56 -13.68 2.28
CA ASN A 70 16.14 -13.43 2.31
C ASN A 70 15.38 -14.76 2.34
N GLN A 71 14.50 -14.91 3.32
CA GLN A 71 13.56 -16.02 3.38
C GLN A 71 12.17 -15.50 3.05
N PRO A 72 11.42 -16.16 2.14
CA PRO A 72 10.04 -15.81 1.90
C PRO A 72 9.21 -16.09 3.16
N ALA A 73 8.37 -15.12 3.49
CA ALA A 73 7.37 -15.22 4.53
C ALA A 73 6.04 -14.71 3.99
N TYR A 74 4.98 -14.95 4.70
CA TYR A 74 3.65 -14.57 4.29
C TYR A 74 2.94 -13.86 5.43
N ASP A 75 2.29 -12.75 5.08
CA ASP A 75 1.42 -12.02 5.99
C ASP A 75 -0.04 -12.28 5.58
N ILE A 76 -0.89 -12.46 6.55
CA ILE A 76 -2.34 -12.51 6.34
C ILE A 76 -2.87 -11.12 6.60
N THR A 77 -3.52 -10.55 5.59
CA THR A 77 -4.18 -9.27 5.66
C THR A 77 -5.68 -9.44 5.45
N PHE A 78 -6.47 -8.48 5.90
CA PHE A 78 -7.90 -8.47 5.64
C PHE A 78 -8.42 -7.05 5.42
N VAL A 79 -9.50 -6.94 4.65
CA VAL A 79 -10.24 -5.69 4.44
C VAL A 79 -11.51 -5.74 5.27
N PRO A 80 -11.63 -4.94 6.34
CA PRO A 80 -12.76 -5.06 7.29
C PRO A 80 -14.14 -4.95 6.67
N ARG A 81 -14.28 -4.19 5.57
CA ARG A 81 -15.55 -4.03 4.85
C ARG A 81 -15.96 -5.28 4.08
N GLU A 82 -15.01 -6.07 3.61
CA GLU A 82 -15.24 -7.25 2.78
C GLU A 82 -15.53 -8.51 3.60
N VAL A 83 -15.19 -8.48 4.88
CA VAL A 83 -15.48 -9.57 5.81
C VAL A 83 -16.97 -9.51 6.20
N THR A 84 -17.80 -10.26 5.48
CA THR A 84 -19.27 -10.25 5.66
C THR A 84 -19.77 -11.37 6.56
N GLN A 85 -19.34 -12.60 6.30
CA GLN A 85 -19.68 -13.78 7.09
C GLN A 85 -18.40 -14.54 7.40
N LEU A 86 -17.97 -14.50 8.66
CA LEU A 86 -16.74 -15.13 9.09
C LEU A 86 -17.05 -16.26 10.08
N ASP A 87 -16.76 -17.49 9.68
CA ASP A 87 -16.67 -18.58 10.65
C ASP A 87 -15.32 -18.45 11.40
N THR A 88 -15.42 -17.85 12.58
CA THR A 88 -14.25 -17.60 13.44
C THR A 88 -13.61 -18.88 13.94
N LEU A 89 -14.38 -19.97 14.11
CA LEU A 89 -13.85 -21.24 14.61
C LEU A 89 -13.04 -21.94 13.51
N ASP A 90 -13.57 -21.98 12.28
CA ASP A 90 -12.84 -22.59 11.14
C ASP A 90 -11.60 -21.76 10.80
N LEU A 91 -11.67 -20.42 10.87
CA LEU A 91 -10.50 -19.55 10.68
C LEU A 91 -9.45 -19.79 11.76
N CYS A 92 -9.83 -19.86 13.04
CA CYS A 92 -8.89 -20.14 14.13
C CYS A 92 -8.23 -21.51 13.96
N SER A 93 -8.98 -22.51 13.55
CA SER A 93 -8.45 -23.85 13.23
C SER A 93 -7.49 -23.82 12.04
N ALA A 94 -7.81 -23.05 10.98
CA ALA A 94 -6.96 -22.94 9.78
C ALA A 94 -5.62 -22.24 10.07
N LEU A 95 -5.60 -21.30 11.03
CA LEU A 95 -4.42 -20.54 11.44
C LEU A 95 -3.72 -21.08 12.69
N ASN A 96 -4.25 -22.17 13.25
CA ASN A 96 -3.75 -22.76 14.51
C ASN A 96 -3.65 -21.73 15.65
N ILE A 97 -4.66 -20.88 15.80
CA ILE A 97 -4.76 -19.85 16.84
C ILE A 97 -5.98 -20.10 17.73
N THR A 98 -5.90 -19.63 18.97
CA THR A 98 -7.06 -19.69 19.88
C THR A 98 -8.05 -18.55 19.60
N ARG A 99 -9.31 -18.73 20.01
CA ARG A 99 -10.34 -17.69 19.92
C ARG A 99 -9.94 -16.41 20.65
N GLU A 100 -9.28 -16.54 21.78
CA GLU A 100 -8.81 -15.39 22.56
C GLU A 100 -7.72 -14.60 21.81
N GLN A 101 -6.81 -15.30 21.15
CA GLN A 101 -5.79 -14.67 20.31
C GLN A 101 -6.39 -13.96 19.10
N PHE A 102 -7.40 -14.55 18.48
CA PHE A 102 -8.16 -13.91 17.41
C PHE A 102 -8.81 -12.61 17.89
N ASP A 103 -9.57 -12.66 18.99
CA ASP A 103 -10.28 -11.50 19.53
C ASP A 103 -9.30 -10.38 19.96
N LYS A 104 -8.16 -10.75 20.53
CA LYS A 104 -7.09 -9.80 20.88
C LYS A 104 -6.56 -9.10 19.63
N ARG A 105 -6.18 -9.86 18.59
CA ARG A 105 -5.66 -9.29 17.33
C ARG A 105 -6.67 -8.37 16.66
N MET A 106 -7.94 -8.78 16.62
CA MET A 106 -9.01 -7.94 16.06
C MET A 106 -9.21 -6.64 16.82
N LYS A 107 -9.04 -6.65 18.15
CA LYS A 107 -9.06 -5.43 18.99
C LYS A 107 -7.85 -4.55 18.71
N ASP A 108 -6.66 -5.14 18.63
CA ASP A 108 -5.40 -4.43 18.38
C ASP A 108 -5.42 -3.74 17.00
N VAL A 109 -5.90 -4.42 15.97
CA VAL A 109 -6.06 -3.84 14.62
C VAL A 109 -7.03 -2.65 14.62
N LYS A 110 -8.15 -2.72 15.36
CA LYS A 110 -9.14 -1.64 15.45
C LYS A 110 -8.71 -0.49 16.35
N ASN A 111 -7.72 -0.72 17.19
CA ASN A 111 -7.22 0.29 18.12
C ASN A 111 -6.39 1.34 17.38
N ARG A 112 -6.91 2.57 17.26
CA ARG A 112 -6.23 3.68 16.58
C ARG A 112 -4.92 4.12 17.23
N TRP A 113 -4.70 3.80 18.50
CA TRP A 113 -3.44 4.04 19.18
C TRP A 113 -2.33 3.11 18.68
N MET A 114 -2.67 1.84 18.48
CA MET A 114 -1.73 0.83 17.97
C MET A 114 -1.63 0.86 16.44
N ASN A 115 -2.75 1.17 15.78
CA ASN A 115 -2.84 1.25 14.32
C ASN A 115 -3.43 2.60 13.87
N PRO A 116 -2.63 3.68 13.84
CA PRO A 116 -3.10 5.00 13.42
C PRO A 116 -3.63 5.05 11.98
N GLY A 117 -3.19 4.10 11.13
CA GLY A 117 -3.63 3.94 9.74
C GLY A 117 -4.86 3.06 9.56
N TYR A 118 -5.57 2.69 10.63
CA TYR A 118 -6.76 1.85 10.51
C TYR A 118 -7.83 2.48 9.63
N SER A 119 -8.25 1.73 8.61
CA SER A 119 -9.38 2.06 7.75
C SER A 119 -10.18 0.79 7.48
N LYS A 120 -11.50 0.94 7.33
CA LYS A 120 -12.38 -0.18 6.94
C LYS A 120 -12.22 -0.59 5.48
N TYR A 121 -11.57 0.24 4.67
CA TYR A 121 -11.46 0.10 3.21
C TYR A 121 -10.07 -0.33 2.74
N THR A 122 -9.10 -0.38 3.65
CA THR A 122 -7.72 -0.74 3.32
C THR A 122 -7.33 -2.07 3.96
N HIS A 123 -6.34 -2.73 3.35
CA HIS A 123 -5.76 -3.94 3.90
C HIS A 123 -5.19 -3.67 5.29
N GLN A 124 -5.63 -4.46 6.26
CA GLN A 124 -5.13 -4.46 7.64
C GLN A 124 -4.38 -5.75 7.88
N VAL A 125 -3.22 -5.65 8.51
CA VAL A 125 -2.41 -6.83 8.85
C VAL A 125 -3.06 -7.57 10.02
N PHE A 126 -3.38 -8.85 9.82
CA PHE A 126 -3.94 -9.71 10.85
C PHE A 126 -2.87 -10.59 11.51
N MET A 127 -2.01 -11.20 10.70
CA MET A 127 -0.93 -12.08 11.16
C MET A 127 0.28 -11.91 10.25
N THR A 128 1.48 -11.90 10.81
CA THR A 128 2.74 -11.71 10.08
C THR A 128 3.64 -12.91 10.20
N GLN A 129 4.59 -13.03 9.27
CA GLN A 129 5.70 -13.96 9.32
C GLN A 129 5.30 -15.45 9.34
N LEU A 130 4.22 -15.80 8.63
CA LEU A 130 3.87 -17.20 8.44
C LEU A 130 4.91 -17.89 7.55
N SER A 131 5.19 -19.15 7.88
CA SER A 131 5.97 -20.04 7.02
C SER A 131 5.20 -20.40 5.74
N ALA A 132 5.92 -20.94 4.75
CA ALA A 132 5.30 -21.42 3.52
C ALA A 132 4.28 -22.56 3.78
N GLU A 133 4.57 -23.40 4.77
CA GLU A 133 3.70 -24.54 5.16
C GLU A 133 2.39 -24.03 5.80
N GLU A 134 2.49 -23.15 6.78
CA GLU A 134 1.32 -22.53 7.44
C GLU A 134 0.46 -21.74 6.44
N CYS A 135 1.13 -21.01 5.55
CA CYS A 135 0.45 -20.27 4.48
C CYS A 135 -0.27 -21.21 3.51
N GLY A 136 0.35 -22.36 3.14
CA GLY A 136 -0.24 -23.35 2.25
C GLY A 136 -1.55 -23.90 2.81
N VAL A 137 -1.56 -24.29 4.08
CA VAL A 137 -2.78 -24.78 4.76
C VAL A 137 -3.89 -23.73 4.79
N PHE A 138 -3.53 -22.48 5.05
CA PHE A 138 -4.51 -21.40 5.03
C PHE A 138 -5.00 -21.09 3.61
N GLN A 139 -4.11 -21.12 2.62
CA GLN A 139 -4.45 -20.84 1.22
C GLN A 139 -5.47 -21.82 0.66
N GLU A 140 -5.41 -23.09 1.03
CA GLU A 140 -6.41 -24.09 0.62
C GLU A 140 -7.82 -23.74 1.11
N LYS A 141 -7.92 -23.10 2.28
CA LYS A 141 -9.20 -22.72 2.90
C LYS A 141 -9.60 -21.27 2.65
N LEU A 142 -8.76 -20.50 1.96
CA LEU A 142 -8.95 -19.04 1.77
C LEU A 142 -10.31 -18.69 1.13
N PHE A 143 -10.83 -19.55 0.26
CA PHE A 143 -12.13 -19.36 -0.37
C PHE A 143 -13.32 -19.28 0.61
N LYS A 144 -13.14 -19.82 1.84
CA LYS A 144 -14.15 -19.75 2.91
C LYS A 144 -14.12 -18.43 3.67
N PHE A 145 -13.05 -17.65 3.53
CA PHE A 145 -12.80 -16.44 4.31
C PHE A 145 -12.77 -15.19 3.41
N PRO A 146 -13.92 -14.76 2.87
CA PRO A 146 -13.99 -13.58 2.02
C PRO A 146 -13.48 -12.35 2.78
N GLY A 147 -12.67 -11.53 2.10
CA GLY A 147 -12.05 -10.35 2.67
C GLY A 147 -10.71 -10.59 3.36
N PHE A 148 -10.22 -11.85 3.40
CA PHE A 148 -8.85 -12.17 3.79
C PHE A 148 -7.96 -12.39 2.57
N TYR A 149 -6.69 -11.99 2.70
CA TYR A 149 -5.71 -12.02 1.62
C TYR A 149 -4.35 -12.46 2.15
N ILE A 150 -3.59 -13.12 1.30
CA ILE A 150 -2.20 -13.50 1.58
C ILE A 150 -1.29 -12.51 0.86
N GLN A 151 -0.40 -11.89 1.60
CA GLN A 151 0.62 -10.99 1.08
C GLN A 151 1.99 -11.61 1.28
N ARG A 152 2.74 -11.78 0.18
CA ARG A 152 4.13 -12.22 0.25
C ARG A 152 4.99 -11.14 0.87
N ARG A 153 5.87 -11.56 1.75
CA ARG A 153 6.85 -10.73 2.44
C ARG A 153 8.21 -11.41 2.40
N THR A 154 9.24 -10.63 2.57
CA THR A 154 10.60 -11.16 2.71
C THR A 154 11.11 -10.80 4.09
N ILE A 155 11.55 -11.81 4.85
CA ILE A 155 12.21 -11.61 6.14
C ILE A 155 13.71 -11.88 5.99
N ARG A 156 14.50 -11.18 6.79
CA ARG A 156 15.94 -11.31 6.81
C ARG A 156 16.33 -12.44 7.73
N GLN A 157 17.09 -13.40 7.20
CA GLN A 157 17.55 -14.57 7.95
C GLN A 157 19.06 -14.53 8.07
N TYR A 158 19.56 -14.89 9.25
CA TYR A 158 20.97 -14.95 9.58
C TYR A 158 21.37 -16.41 9.77
N THR A 159 22.36 -16.86 9.01
CA THR A 159 22.81 -18.27 9.05
C THR A 159 23.46 -18.62 10.38
N TYR A 160 24.19 -17.67 10.97
CA TYR A 160 24.93 -17.88 12.20
C TYR A 160 24.46 -16.91 13.29
N ASN A 161 24.33 -17.39 14.50
CA ASN A 161 23.99 -16.57 15.67
C ASN A 161 25.26 -15.89 16.25
N SER A 162 26.04 -15.25 15.38
CA SER A 162 27.30 -14.58 15.72
C SER A 162 27.46 -13.31 14.91
N ALA A 163 28.32 -12.40 15.37
CA ALA A 163 28.63 -11.13 14.68
C ALA A 163 27.43 -10.20 14.45
N GLY A 164 26.38 -10.28 15.29
CA GLY A 164 25.16 -9.50 15.13
C GLY A 164 25.39 -7.99 15.08
N HIS A 165 26.34 -7.44 15.85
CA HIS A 165 26.68 -6.01 15.81
C HIS A 165 27.40 -5.61 14.51
N LEU A 166 28.16 -6.52 13.90
CA LEU A 166 28.85 -6.26 12.64
C LEU A 166 27.87 -6.36 11.47
N LEU A 167 27.13 -7.45 11.37
CA LEU A 167 26.14 -7.66 10.31
C LEU A 167 25.00 -6.66 10.43
N GLY A 168 24.58 -6.37 11.64
CA GLY A 168 23.45 -5.48 11.92
C GLY A 168 22.10 -6.16 11.79
N ASP A 169 21.07 -5.36 11.80
CA ASP A 169 19.69 -5.78 11.66
C ASP A 169 18.90 -4.80 10.79
N ILE A 170 17.75 -5.24 10.33
CA ILE A 170 16.78 -4.40 9.63
C ILE A 170 15.58 -4.13 10.54
N GLY A 171 15.00 -2.96 10.42
CA GLY A 171 13.80 -2.59 11.15
C GLY A 171 12.88 -1.72 10.31
N GLU A 172 11.66 -1.57 10.75
CA GLU A 172 10.70 -0.68 10.09
C GLU A 172 11.21 0.76 10.07
N VAL A 173 10.95 1.47 8.97
CA VAL A 173 11.32 2.87 8.79
C VAL A 173 10.62 3.77 9.80
N SER A 174 11.35 4.72 10.36
CA SER A 174 10.80 5.76 11.21
C SER A 174 10.34 6.96 10.37
N LYS A 175 9.58 7.88 10.97
CA LYS A 175 9.20 9.13 10.31
C LYS A 175 10.40 9.92 9.80
N LYS A 176 11.50 9.94 10.58
CA LYS A 176 12.74 10.61 10.19
C LYS A 176 13.41 9.97 8.97
N ASP A 177 13.35 8.63 8.86
CA ASP A 177 13.92 7.93 7.71
C ASP A 177 13.15 8.29 6.42
N ILE A 178 11.82 8.42 6.50
CA ILE A 178 10.96 8.82 5.38
C ILE A 178 11.20 10.29 4.98
N GLU A 179 11.39 11.19 5.95
CA GLU A 179 11.69 12.60 5.67
C GLU A 179 13.07 12.81 5.02
N ASN A 180 14.02 11.91 5.29
CA ASN A 180 15.38 11.99 4.76
C ASN A 180 15.58 11.36 3.39
N ASP A 181 14.76 10.40 2.99
CA ASP A 181 14.90 9.68 1.71
C ASP A 181 13.52 9.30 1.17
N ASP A 182 13.14 9.93 0.06
CA ASP A 182 11.86 9.73 -0.65
C ASP A 182 11.64 8.28 -1.15
N TYR A 183 12.69 7.46 -1.11
CA TYR A 183 12.58 6.03 -1.44
C TYR A 183 11.66 5.29 -0.48
N TYR A 184 11.65 5.69 0.80
CA TYR A 184 10.95 4.97 1.86
C TYR A 184 9.51 5.43 2.01
N ILE A 185 8.65 4.46 2.16
CA ILE A 185 7.26 4.68 2.56
C ILE A 185 7.00 3.92 3.87
N ARG A 186 5.93 4.27 4.53
CA ARG A 186 5.53 3.60 5.77
C ARG A 186 5.33 2.10 5.55
N GLY A 187 5.91 1.28 6.44
CA GLY A 187 5.90 -0.18 6.36
C GLY A 187 7.11 -0.79 5.65
N ASP A 188 8.00 0.06 5.08
CA ASP A 188 9.27 -0.41 4.54
C ASP A 188 10.26 -0.78 5.65
N TYR A 189 11.30 -1.50 5.26
CA TYR A 189 12.41 -1.88 6.13
C TYR A 189 13.70 -1.21 5.69
N ILE A 190 14.50 -0.81 6.68
CA ILE A 190 15.81 -0.17 6.51
C ILE A 190 16.83 -0.82 7.45
N GLY A 191 18.08 -0.90 7.04
CA GLY A 191 19.17 -1.29 7.94
C GLY A 191 19.35 -0.30 9.08
N LYS A 192 19.23 -0.79 10.33
CA LYS A 192 19.31 0.05 11.53
C LYS A 192 20.73 0.19 12.03
N GLN A 193 21.54 -0.84 11.90
CA GLN A 193 22.93 -0.85 12.37
C GLN A 193 23.84 -1.74 11.51
N GLY A 194 25.15 -1.71 11.77
CA GLY A 194 26.15 -2.55 11.14
C GLY A 194 26.25 -2.38 9.63
N ILE A 195 26.60 -3.47 8.96
CA ILE A 195 26.75 -3.55 7.50
C ILE A 195 25.41 -3.30 6.80
N GLU A 196 24.32 -3.81 7.36
CA GLU A 196 22.96 -3.57 6.82
C GLU A 196 22.66 -2.08 6.67
N LYS A 197 23.08 -1.24 7.61
CA LYS A 197 22.92 0.22 7.56
C LYS A 197 23.94 0.87 6.63
N SER A 198 25.21 0.50 6.75
CA SER A 198 26.29 1.15 6.01
C SER A 198 26.17 0.94 4.50
N TYR A 199 25.69 -0.22 4.07
CA TYR A 199 25.51 -0.61 2.68
C TYR A 199 24.05 -0.64 2.24
N GLU A 200 23.17 0.05 2.97
CA GLU A 200 21.72 0.10 2.69
C GLU A 200 21.41 0.38 1.22
N LYS A 201 22.01 1.41 0.63
CA LYS A 201 21.77 1.82 -0.76
C LYS A 201 22.09 0.74 -1.80
N TYR A 202 23.03 -0.16 -1.48
CA TYR A 202 23.39 -1.27 -2.36
C TYR A 202 22.51 -2.49 -2.13
N LEU A 203 22.16 -2.73 -0.86
CA LEU A 203 21.39 -3.91 -0.46
C LEU A 203 19.90 -3.79 -0.76
N ARG A 204 19.31 -2.58 -0.66
CA ARG A 204 17.86 -2.38 -0.75
C ARG A 204 17.26 -2.61 -2.14
N GLY A 205 18.07 -2.45 -3.23
CA GLY A 205 17.59 -2.48 -4.61
C GLY A 205 16.74 -1.26 -4.99
N GLU A 206 16.03 -1.36 -6.12
CA GLU A 206 15.13 -0.31 -6.61
C GLU A 206 13.69 -0.85 -6.72
N LYS A 207 12.73 -0.10 -6.19
CA LYS A 207 11.31 -0.46 -6.27
C LYS A 207 10.80 -0.38 -7.70
N GLY A 208 10.00 -1.36 -8.08
CA GLY A 208 9.19 -1.32 -9.29
C GLY A 208 7.79 -0.77 -9.01
N VAL A 209 7.07 -0.44 -10.08
CA VAL A 209 5.68 0.02 -10.01
C VAL A 209 4.90 -0.64 -11.12
N GLU A 210 3.81 -1.33 -10.77
CA GLU A 210 2.77 -1.80 -11.69
C GLU A 210 1.61 -0.82 -11.65
N ILE A 211 1.17 -0.35 -12.82
CA ILE A 211 0.02 0.54 -12.94
C ILE A 211 -1.19 -0.29 -13.37
N LEU A 212 -2.10 -0.52 -12.43
CA LEU A 212 -3.29 -1.32 -12.64
C LEU A 212 -4.52 -0.43 -12.82
N LEU A 213 -5.39 -0.81 -13.76
CA LEU A 213 -6.69 -0.18 -13.95
C LEU A 213 -7.70 -0.73 -12.93
N ARG A 214 -8.49 0.16 -12.35
CA ARG A 214 -9.61 -0.16 -11.46
C ARG A 214 -10.95 0.27 -12.07
N ASP A 215 -11.97 -0.52 -11.83
CA ASP A 215 -13.35 -0.11 -12.11
C ASP A 215 -13.92 0.77 -10.98
N ALA A 216 -15.13 1.28 -11.20
CA ALA A 216 -15.85 2.09 -10.22
C ALA A 216 -16.12 1.35 -8.88
N HIS A 217 -15.99 0.02 -8.86
CA HIS A 217 -16.16 -0.82 -7.68
C HIS A 217 -14.80 -1.18 -7.02
N GLY A 218 -13.69 -0.65 -7.56
CA GLY A 218 -12.33 -0.91 -7.06
C GLY A 218 -11.72 -2.24 -7.51
N ARG A 219 -12.36 -2.97 -8.45
CA ARG A 219 -11.83 -4.24 -8.96
C ARG A 219 -10.77 -3.98 -10.03
N ILE A 220 -9.71 -4.77 -10.00
CA ILE A 220 -8.62 -4.69 -10.98
C ILE A 220 -9.12 -5.27 -12.30
N GLN A 221 -9.04 -4.48 -13.37
CA GLN A 221 -9.41 -4.85 -14.73
C GLN A 221 -8.20 -5.37 -15.54
N GLY A 222 -7.00 -4.93 -15.22
CA GLY A 222 -5.77 -5.30 -15.90
C GLY A 222 -4.68 -4.26 -15.74
N HIS A 223 -3.61 -4.41 -16.51
CA HIS A 223 -2.53 -3.43 -16.56
C HIS A 223 -2.90 -2.24 -17.44
N TYR A 224 -2.50 -1.05 -17.02
CA TYR A 224 -2.67 0.15 -17.84
C TYR A 224 -1.74 0.06 -19.07
N MET A 225 -2.28 0.33 -20.26
CA MET A 225 -1.57 0.26 -21.56
C MET A 225 -0.79 -1.07 -21.73
N ASP A 226 -1.40 -2.19 -21.35
CA ASP A 226 -0.78 -3.53 -21.42
C ASP A 226 0.59 -3.62 -20.70
N GLY A 227 0.78 -2.81 -19.65
CA GLY A 227 2.00 -2.81 -18.83
C GLY A 227 3.19 -2.06 -19.43
N GLN A 228 3.01 -1.29 -20.51
CA GLN A 228 4.12 -0.54 -21.15
C GLN A 228 4.76 0.50 -20.23
N LEU A 229 4.02 1.00 -19.25
CA LEU A 229 4.50 1.95 -18.27
C LEU A 229 4.92 1.31 -16.94
N ASP A 230 4.80 -0.01 -16.84
CA ASP A 230 5.24 -0.74 -15.66
C ASP A 230 6.78 -0.69 -15.57
N ARG A 231 7.26 -0.49 -14.37
CA ARG A 231 8.69 -0.52 -14.07
C ARG A 231 8.97 -1.72 -13.17
N SER A 232 9.74 -2.66 -13.67
CA SER A 232 10.17 -3.83 -12.89
C SER A 232 11.09 -3.41 -11.74
N SER A 233 10.99 -4.12 -10.61
CA SER A 233 11.91 -3.92 -9.48
C SER A 233 13.31 -4.45 -9.83
N VAL A 234 14.35 -3.75 -9.36
CA VAL A 234 15.75 -4.17 -9.52
C VAL A 234 16.25 -4.73 -8.19
N PRO A 235 16.69 -6.00 -8.13
CA PRO A 235 17.16 -6.61 -6.89
C PRO A 235 18.40 -5.87 -6.36
N GLY A 236 18.55 -5.88 -5.03
CA GLY A 236 19.74 -5.35 -4.37
C GLY A 236 20.99 -6.14 -4.72
N LYS A 237 22.14 -5.46 -4.64
CA LYS A 237 23.45 -6.07 -4.91
C LYS A 237 23.89 -6.91 -3.72
N ASN A 238 24.47 -8.07 -4.02
CA ASN A 238 25.09 -8.91 -3.00
C ASN A 238 26.41 -8.29 -2.52
N LEU A 239 26.74 -8.51 -1.26
CA LEU A 239 28.00 -8.08 -0.64
C LEU A 239 28.83 -9.30 -0.27
N THR A 240 30.14 -9.19 -0.44
CA THR A 240 31.14 -10.16 0.09
C THR A 240 32.04 -9.40 1.06
N LEU A 241 32.22 -9.97 2.25
CA LEU A 241 32.96 -9.38 3.38
C LEU A 241 34.35 -9.98 3.48
#